data_971cf53783e019e2f0afb7fdd5ba0dc4
#
_entry.id   971cf53783e019e2f0afb7fdd5ba0dc4
#
_cell.length_a   1.000
_cell.length_b   1.000
_cell.length_c   1.000
_cell.angle_alpha   90.00
_cell.angle_beta   90.00
_cell.angle_gamma   90.00
#
_symmetry.space_group_name_H-M   'P 1'
#
loop_
_entity.id
_entity.type
_entity.pdbx_description
1 polymer ?
#
loop_
_entity_poly.entity_id
_entity_poly.type
_entity_poly.pdbx_seq_one_letter_code
_entity_poly.pdbx_strand_id
1 'polypeptide(L)'
;MGYNAEQSQNSSSVLVEKVKEKDRLQEQIKAIDSSTVLGVPSQQEHKSSLEKARMTILEKTRKVFRIRNSTIREMMAEALGTFILMVFGLSSVAQVVLGKGNNGQYLSINLAFGIGTTLGVYAAGGVSGAHLNAAITITQCVLGNISWTTLTAYIIGQFLGSFMAAATVFAVYYDAIYDYTQGNLTVSGPTATAMIFSTYPAPNVSLQGAFFTEFTATVLLILGVLVIHDEKNNAAIKGAQPMLTGMLVLGIGLGMGLNTGYAINPSRDLPPRIFTAIAGWGTAVFTADHSWWWVPVTAPILGCLFGVFIYKLCIDFHNHPGHETEHEKEQADMETSRL
;
A
#
# COMPACT_ATOMS: atom_id res chain seq x y z
N MET A 1 91.78 -7.78 -22.84
CA MET A 1 90.45 -8.33 -23.08
C MET A 1 90.24 -9.54 -22.16
N GLY A 2 89.86 -9.39 -20.90
CA GLY A 2 89.74 -10.50 -19.99
C GLY A 2 88.99 -10.21 -18.68
N TYR A 3 88.24 -9.09 -18.57
CA TYR A 3 87.56 -8.69 -17.31
C TYR A 3 86.06 -8.75 -17.34
N ASN A 4 85.40 -8.99 -18.51
CA ASN A 4 83.95 -8.97 -18.65
C ASN A 4 83.24 -10.31 -18.70
N ALA A 5 83.98 -11.47 -18.67
CA ALA A 5 83.38 -12.79 -18.74
C ALA A 5 83.02 -13.39 -17.38
N GLU A 6 83.75 -13.04 -16.31
CA GLU A 6 83.53 -13.58 -14.96
C GLU A 6 82.35 -12.90 -14.22
N GLN A 7 82.07 -11.56 -14.49
CA GLN A 7 80.91 -10.91 -13.89
C GLN A 7 79.59 -11.35 -14.47
N SER A 8 79.52 -11.79 -15.71
CA SER A 8 78.29 -12.29 -16.34
C SER A 8 77.88 -13.67 -15.86
N GLN A 9 78.87 -14.59 -15.54
CA GLN A 9 78.55 -15.89 -14.98
C GLN A 9 78.11 -15.86 -13.52
N ASN A 10 78.64 -14.92 -12.74
CA ASN A 10 78.27 -14.80 -11.32
C ASN A 10 76.88 -14.23 -11.13
N SER A 11 76.47 -13.33 -12.05
CA SER A 11 75.08 -12.74 -12.01
C SER A 11 74.03 -13.78 -12.43
N SER A 12 74.33 -14.67 -13.35
CA SER A 12 73.38 -15.71 -13.79
C SER A 12 73.21 -16.83 -12.76
N SER A 13 74.27 -17.18 -12.05
CA SER A 13 74.19 -18.22 -10.99
C SER A 13 73.36 -17.70 -9.77
N VAL A 14 73.55 -16.43 -9.38
CA VAL A 14 72.76 -15.79 -8.28
C VAL A 14 71.28 -15.64 -8.65
N LEU A 15 70.97 -15.39 -9.94
CA LEU A 15 69.59 -15.34 -10.40
C LEU A 15 68.91 -16.71 -10.39
N VAL A 16 69.59 -17.76 -10.82
CA VAL A 16 69.11 -19.11 -10.80
C VAL A 16 68.90 -19.62 -9.37
N GLU A 17 69.75 -19.24 -8.45
CA GLU A 17 69.63 -19.62 -7.03
C GLU A 17 68.43 -18.94 -6.37
N LYS A 18 68.20 -17.63 -6.64
CA LYS A 18 67.01 -16.88 -6.17
C LYS A 18 65.72 -17.44 -6.75
N VAL A 19 65.69 -17.87 -7.98
CA VAL A 19 64.51 -18.52 -8.59
C VAL A 19 64.23 -19.86 -7.93
N LYS A 20 65.24 -20.69 -7.68
CA LYS A 20 65.08 -21.97 -6.97
C LYS A 20 64.64 -21.81 -5.51
N GLU A 21 65.11 -20.75 -4.85
CA GLU A 21 64.69 -20.44 -3.48
C GLU A 21 63.24 -19.97 -3.44
N LYS A 22 62.81 -19.16 -4.41
CA LYS A 22 61.41 -18.73 -4.57
C LYS A 22 60.47 -19.90 -4.85
N ASP A 23 60.89 -20.83 -5.68
CA ASP A 23 60.11 -22.03 -5.99
C ASP A 23 60.03 -22.98 -4.77
N ARG A 24 61.09 -23.12 -3.99
CA ARG A 24 61.06 -23.86 -2.71
C ARG A 24 60.17 -23.20 -1.67
N LEU A 25 60.17 -21.87 -1.58
CA LEU A 25 59.27 -21.14 -0.69
C LEU A 25 57.81 -21.30 -1.12
N GLN A 26 57.53 -21.29 -2.41
CA GLN A 26 56.17 -21.52 -2.92
C GLN A 26 55.71 -22.98 -2.69
N GLU A 27 56.59 -23.95 -2.81
CA GLU A 27 56.26 -25.35 -2.45
C GLU A 27 56.07 -25.52 -0.94
N GLN A 28 56.88 -24.86 -0.11
CA GLN A 28 56.68 -24.86 1.35
C GLN A 28 55.37 -24.17 1.77
N ILE A 29 55.02 -23.07 1.11
CA ILE A 29 53.73 -22.39 1.34
C ILE A 29 52.56 -23.32 0.90
N LYS A 30 52.68 -23.99 -0.24
CA LYS A 30 51.67 -24.98 -0.66
C LYS A 30 51.60 -26.20 0.26
N ALA A 31 52.74 -26.66 0.81
CA ALA A 31 52.78 -27.76 1.77
C ALA A 31 52.20 -27.34 3.15
N ILE A 32 52.38 -26.11 3.57
CA ILE A 32 51.78 -25.54 4.79
C ILE A 32 50.26 -25.38 4.63
N ASP A 33 49.83 -24.98 3.45
CA ASP A 33 48.41 -24.87 3.11
C ASP A 33 47.69 -26.22 3.04
N SER A 34 48.43 -27.28 2.75
CA SER A 34 47.90 -28.66 2.68
C SER A 34 48.03 -29.47 3.99
N SER A 35 48.86 -29.05 4.95
CA SER A 35 49.17 -29.85 6.15
C SER A 35 48.75 -29.27 7.48
N THR A 36 48.18 -28.08 7.53
CA THR A 36 47.72 -27.47 8.82
C THR A 36 46.29 -27.04 8.74
N VAL A 37 45.38 -27.97 8.77
CA VAL A 37 44.00 -27.69 9.09
C VAL A 37 43.61 -28.38 10.36
N LEU A 38 43.99 -27.83 11.47
CA LEU A 38 43.16 -27.84 12.67
C LEU A 38 41.86 -27.10 12.32
N GLY A 39 40.83 -27.84 11.92
CA GLY A 39 39.38 -27.57 12.05
C GLY A 39 38.80 -26.15 12.01
N VAL A 40 39.50 -25.18 11.42
CA VAL A 40 38.90 -23.85 11.20
C VAL A 40 38.15 -23.91 9.89
N PRO A 41 36.79 -23.84 9.92
CA PRO A 41 35.98 -23.85 8.69
C PRO A 41 36.40 -22.66 7.81
N SER A 42 36.53 -22.92 6.50
CA SER A 42 36.80 -21.85 5.53
C SER A 42 35.80 -20.73 5.68
N GLN A 43 36.18 -19.48 5.37
CA GLN A 43 35.21 -18.33 5.41
C GLN A 43 33.95 -18.65 4.63
N GLN A 44 34.01 -19.47 3.62
CA GLN A 44 32.89 -19.91 2.79
C GLN A 44 32.01 -20.94 3.53
N GLU A 45 32.58 -21.85 4.30
CA GLU A 45 31.85 -22.80 5.15
C GLU A 45 31.21 -22.09 6.37
N HIS A 46 31.90 -21.14 6.94
CA HIS A 46 31.37 -20.33 8.03
C HIS A 46 30.19 -19.44 7.55
N LYS A 47 30.29 -18.86 6.36
CA LYS A 47 29.21 -18.11 5.72
C LYS A 47 28.02 -19.01 5.38
N SER A 48 28.28 -20.21 4.85
CA SER A 48 27.24 -21.21 4.55
C SER A 48 26.55 -21.74 5.82
N SER A 49 27.29 -21.95 6.91
CA SER A 49 26.72 -22.38 8.19
C SER A 49 25.92 -21.29 8.88
N LEU A 50 26.32 -20.02 8.78
CA LEU A 50 25.55 -18.87 9.23
C LEU A 50 24.28 -18.65 8.40
N GLU A 51 24.33 -18.83 7.08
CA GLU A 51 23.16 -18.79 6.21
C GLU A 51 22.18 -19.92 6.51
N LYS A 52 22.66 -21.15 6.73
CA LYS A 52 21.83 -22.28 7.17
C LYS A 52 21.23 -22.04 8.56
N ALA A 53 21.99 -21.48 9.51
CA ALA A 53 21.49 -21.13 10.83
C ALA A 53 20.44 -20.01 10.75
N ARG A 54 20.65 -18.99 9.92
CA ARG A 54 19.64 -17.92 9.64
C ARG A 54 18.37 -18.50 9.02
N MET A 55 18.49 -19.36 8.00
CA MET A 55 17.34 -20.03 7.39
C MET A 55 16.56 -20.84 8.44
N THR A 56 17.23 -21.55 9.31
CA THR A 56 16.59 -22.35 10.37
C THR A 56 15.84 -21.47 11.38
N ILE A 57 16.37 -20.28 11.74
CA ILE A 57 15.70 -19.33 12.63
C ILE A 57 14.46 -18.76 11.92
N LEU A 58 14.59 -18.33 10.66
CA LEU A 58 13.46 -17.82 9.87
C LEU A 58 12.37 -18.87 9.67
N GLU A 59 12.74 -20.13 9.42
CA GLU A 59 11.77 -21.22 9.30
C GLU A 59 11.05 -21.51 10.61
N LYS A 60 11.75 -21.50 11.74
CA LYS A 60 11.13 -21.66 13.07
C LYS A 60 10.18 -20.51 13.36
N THR A 61 10.60 -19.27 13.11
CA THR A 61 9.77 -18.07 13.28
C THR A 61 8.53 -18.14 12.37
N ARG A 62 8.71 -18.52 11.10
CA ARG A 62 7.62 -18.72 10.15
C ARG A 62 6.62 -19.78 10.64
N LYS A 63 7.07 -20.89 11.22
CA LYS A 63 6.18 -21.95 11.75
C LYS A 63 5.34 -21.45 12.93
N VAL A 64 5.91 -20.61 13.80
CA VAL A 64 5.23 -20.05 14.97
C VAL A 64 4.20 -18.98 14.56
N PHE A 65 4.59 -18.05 13.65
CA PHE A 65 3.74 -16.90 13.30
C PHE A 65 2.86 -17.14 12.07
N ARG A 66 2.98 -18.29 11.39
CA ARG A 66 2.18 -18.59 10.20
C ARG A 66 0.72 -18.82 10.56
N ILE A 67 -0.12 -17.84 10.23
CA ILE A 67 -1.58 -17.98 10.32
C ILE A 67 -2.07 -18.83 9.14
N ARG A 68 -2.78 -19.91 9.44
CA ARG A 68 -3.29 -20.84 8.42
C ARG A 68 -4.65 -20.42 7.85
N ASN A 69 -5.45 -19.73 8.66
CA ASN A 69 -6.76 -19.24 8.25
C ASN A 69 -6.60 -18.11 7.22
N SER A 70 -7.18 -18.27 6.02
CA SER A 70 -7.10 -17.30 4.93
C SER A 70 -7.76 -15.98 5.30
N THR A 71 -8.96 -16.04 5.90
CA THR A 71 -9.72 -14.85 6.28
C THR A 71 -8.96 -13.96 7.27
N ILE A 72 -8.28 -14.58 8.26
CA ILE A 72 -7.44 -13.81 9.20
C ILE A 72 -6.23 -13.19 8.49
N ARG A 73 -5.60 -13.90 7.56
CA ARG A 73 -4.47 -13.34 6.77
C ARG A 73 -4.91 -12.16 5.92
N GLU A 74 -6.05 -12.30 5.27
CA GLU A 74 -6.65 -11.24 4.44
C GLU A 74 -7.04 -10.03 5.30
N MET A 75 -7.66 -10.25 6.46
CA MET A 75 -7.95 -9.21 7.45
C MET A 75 -6.69 -8.45 7.88
N MET A 76 -5.60 -9.17 8.15
CA MET A 76 -4.32 -8.54 8.51
C MET A 76 -3.70 -7.78 7.35
N ALA A 77 -3.84 -8.25 6.12
CA ALA A 77 -3.38 -7.54 4.92
C ALA A 77 -4.17 -6.25 4.71
N GLU A 78 -5.50 -6.30 4.84
CA GLU A 78 -6.36 -5.11 4.81
C GLU A 78 -5.99 -4.11 5.91
N ALA A 79 -5.71 -4.58 7.13
CA ALA A 79 -5.27 -3.74 8.23
C ALA A 79 -3.94 -3.04 7.92
N LEU A 80 -2.94 -3.78 7.44
CA LEU A 80 -1.63 -3.22 7.11
C LEU A 80 -1.72 -2.23 5.92
N GLY A 81 -2.43 -2.61 4.85
CA GLY A 81 -2.58 -1.75 3.68
C GLY A 81 -3.30 -0.45 4.01
N THR A 82 -4.39 -0.53 4.78
CA THR A 82 -5.14 0.66 5.24
C THR A 82 -4.30 1.50 6.21
N PHE A 83 -3.54 0.88 7.10
CA PHE A 83 -2.60 1.59 7.99
C PHE A 83 -1.58 2.41 7.19
N ILE A 84 -0.94 1.81 6.18
CA ILE A 84 0.03 2.50 5.32
C ILE A 84 -0.64 3.69 4.62
N LEU A 85 -1.77 3.46 3.94
CA LEU A 85 -2.53 4.51 3.27
C LEU A 85 -2.81 5.68 4.21
N MET A 86 -3.31 5.37 5.41
CA MET A 86 -3.76 6.39 6.36
C MET A 86 -2.61 7.12 7.04
N VAL A 87 -1.48 6.45 7.34
CA VAL A 87 -0.31 7.15 7.91
C VAL A 87 0.22 8.19 6.94
N PHE A 88 0.39 7.86 5.66
CA PHE A 88 0.84 8.83 4.65
C PHE A 88 -0.15 9.98 4.49
N GLY A 89 -1.44 9.67 4.35
CA GLY A 89 -2.49 10.66 4.16
C GLY A 89 -2.62 11.60 5.36
N LEU A 90 -2.83 11.08 6.55
CA LEU A 90 -3.05 11.88 7.76
C LEU A 90 -1.80 12.70 8.14
N SER A 91 -0.60 12.13 8.00
CA SER A 91 0.64 12.86 8.26
C SER A 91 0.80 14.06 7.34
N SER A 92 0.41 13.94 6.07
CA SER A 92 0.49 15.07 5.14
C SER A 92 -0.50 16.18 5.49
N VAL A 93 -1.71 15.82 5.96
CA VAL A 93 -2.66 16.82 6.47
C VAL A 93 -2.11 17.50 7.73
N ALA A 94 -1.52 16.73 8.65
CA ALA A 94 -0.88 17.28 9.84
C ALA A 94 0.24 18.27 9.48
N GLN A 95 1.11 17.93 8.52
CA GLN A 95 2.16 18.82 8.02
C GLN A 95 1.61 20.15 7.52
N VAL A 96 0.53 20.10 6.72
CA VAL A 96 -0.06 21.31 6.12
C VAL A 96 -0.74 22.16 7.18
N VAL A 97 -1.54 21.55 8.05
CA VAL A 97 -2.33 22.27 9.09
C VAL A 97 -1.38 22.86 10.14
N LEU A 98 -0.53 22.05 10.75
CA LEU A 98 0.34 22.48 11.85
C LEU A 98 1.48 23.38 11.36
N GLY A 99 1.98 23.14 10.15
CA GLY A 99 2.98 23.99 9.49
C GLY A 99 2.43 25.28 8.89
N LYS A 100 1.08 25.55 9.02
CA LYS A 100 0.43 26.75 8.47
C LYS A 100 0.75 26.99 6.99
N GLY A 101 0.81 25.92 6.21
CA GLY A 101 1.15 25.92 4.79
C GLY A 101 2.64 26.02 4.44
N ASN A 102 3.55 26.15 5.42
CA ASN A 102 5.00 26.20 5.15
C ASN A 102 5.59 24.81 4.86
N ASN A 103 4.94 23.75 5.32
CA ASN A 103 5.37 22.36 5.14
C ASN A 103 4.45 21.60 4.16
N GLY A 104 4.21 22.18 2.99
CA GLY A 104 3.33 21.65 1.98
C GLY A 104 1.98 22.37 1.91
N GLN A 105 1.19 22.01 0.91
CA GLN A 105 -0.12 22.58 0.63
C GLN A 105 -1.07 21.48 0.17
N TYR A 106 -2.28 21.85 -0.35
CA TYR A 106 -3.28 20.89 -0.77
C TYR A 106 -2.77 19.84 -1.76
N LEU A 107 -1.89 20.23 -2.68
CA LEU A 107 -1.27 19.29 -3.63
C LEU A 107 -0.45 18.21 -2.90
N SER A 108 0.31 18.57 -1.86
CA SER A 108 1.10 17.58 -1.11
C SER A 108 0.23 16.58 -0.34
N ILE A 109 -0.95 17.01 0.14
CA ILE A 109 -1.93 16.11 0.75
C ILE A 109 -2.40 15.07 -0.27
N ASN A 110 -2.80 15.53 -1.45
CA ASN A 110 -3.31 14.65 -2.51
C ASN A 110 -2.23 13.67 -3.00
N LEU A 111 -0.99 14.12 -3.16
CA LEU A 111 0.15 13.28 -3.51
C LEU A 111 0.39 12.19 -2.44
N ALA A 112 0.34 12.57 -1.15
CA ALA A 112 0.58 11.63 -0.07
C ALA A 112 -0.54 10.56 0.03
N PHE A 113 -1.81 10.93 -0.15
CA PHE A 113 -2.90 9.95 -0.24
C PHE A 113 -2.74 9.02 -1.45
N GLY A 114 -2.33 9.55 -2.62
CA GLY A 114 -2.04 8.76 -3.81
C GLY A 114 -0.89 7.78 -3.59
N ILE A 115 0.24 8.23 -3.03
CA ILE A 115 1.39 7.39 -2.69
C ILE A 115 1.02 6.35 -1.63
N GLY A 116 0.32 6.77 -0.57
CA GLY A 116 -0.16 5.88 0.49
C GLY A 116 -1.08 4.80 -0.04
N THR A 117 -2.00 5.14 -0.96
CA THR A 117 -2.86 4.18 -1.67
C THR A 117 -2.02 3.20 -2.47
N THR A 118 -1.09 3.69 -3.30
CA THR A 118 -0.19 2.83 -4.09
C THR A 118 0.53 1.82 -3.22
N LEU A 119 1.18 2.27 -2.15
CA LEU A 119 1.95 1.41 -1.26
C LEU A 119 1.05 0.45 -0.46
N GLY A 120 -0.13 0.91 -0.02
CA GLY A 120 -1.12 0.07 0.65
C GLY A 120 -1.62 -1.06 -0.25
N VAL A 121 -1.91 -0.75 -1.53
CA VAL A 121 -2.34 -1.75 -2.52
C VAL A 121 -1.20 -2.74 -2.83
N TYR A 122 0.05 -2.29 -2.97
CA TYR A 122 1.18 -3.21 -3.11
C TYR A 122 1.35 -4.12 -1.89
N ALA A 123 1.16 -3.59 -0.68
CA ALA A 123 1.34 -4.37 0.54
C ALA A 123 0.30 -5.48 0.71
N ALA A 124 -0.96 -5.21 0.35
CA ALA A 124 -2.10 -6.11 0.62
C ALA A 124 -2.56 -6.89 -0.62
N GLY A 125 -2.30 -6.38 -1.83
CA GLY A 125 -2.91 -6.87 -3.07
C GLY A 125 -2.72 -8.35 -3.36
N GLY A 126 -1.55 -8.90 -3.07
CA GLY A 126 -1.25 -10.32 -3.27
C GLY A 126 -1.89 -11.25 -2.21
N VAL A 127 -2.55 -10.71 -1.19
CA VAL A 127 -3.16 -11.49 -0.10
C VAL A 127 -4.66 -11.31 -0.06
N SER A 128 -5.17 -10.06 -0.04
CA SER A 128 -6.60 -9.74 0.08
C SER A 128 -7.21 -9.16 -1.19
N GLY A 129 -6.40 -8.79 -2.17
CA GLY A 129 -6.84 -7.96 -3.28
C GLY A 129 -6.85 -6.46 -2.95
N ALA A 130 -6.51 -6.08 -1.70
CA ALA A 130 -6.32 -4.70 -1.24
C ALA A 130 -7.53 -3.79 -1.49
N HIS A 131 -8.67 -4.08 -0.89
CA HIS A 131 -9.82 -3.18 -0.97
C HIS A 131 -9.57 -1.86 -0.24
N LEU A 132 -9.00 -1.90 0.96
CA LEU A 132 -8.63 -0.76 1.81
C LEU A 132 -9.75 0.27 1.99
N ASN A 133 -10.98 -0.10 1.65
CA ASN A 133 -12.15 0.76 1.58
C ASN A 133 -13.43 -0.05 1.81
N ALA A 134 -14.18 0.27 2.85
CA ALA A 134 -15.41 -0.45 3.19
C ALA A 134 -16.49 -0.32 2.10
N ALA A 135 -16.57 0.80 1.38
CA ALA A 135 -17.53 0.95 0.29
C ALA A 135 -17.23 -0.01 -0.88
N ILE A 136 -15.96 -0.14 -1.25
CA ILE A 136 -15.50 -1.13 -2.25
C ILE A 136 -15.80 -2.54 -1.74
N THR A 137 -15.46 -2.85 -0.48
CA THR A 137 -15.65 -4.18 0.10
C THR A 137 -17.14 -4.58 0.12
N ILE A 138 -18.04 -3.67 0.53
CA ILE A 138 -19.50 -3.89 0.51
C ILE A 138 -19.97 -4.15 -0.91
N THR A 139 -19.49 -3.36 -1.87
CA THR A 139 -19.86 -3.50 -3.28
C THR A 139 -19.41 -4.85 -3.84
N GLN A 140 -18.20 -5.31 -3.55
CA GLN A 140 -17.71 -6.63 -3.97
C GLN A 140 -18.52 -7.78 -3.34
N CYS A 141 -19.02 -7.60 -2.11
CA CYS A 141 -19.90 -8.57 -1.47
C CYS A 141 -21.29 -8.60 -2.13
N VAL A 142 -21.88 -7.44 -2.42
CA VAL A 142 -23.16 -7.34 -3.13
C VAL A 142 -23.11 -7.96 -4.53
N LEU A 143 -21.95 -7.86 -5.20
CA LEU A 143 -21.71 -8.50 -6.51
C LEU A 143 -21.43 -10.01 -6.41
N GLY A 144 -21.35 -10.57 -5.19
CA GLY A 144 -21.05 -11.99 -4.97
C GLY A 144 -19.58 -12.38 -5.15
N ASN A 145 -18.68 -11.40 -5.30
CA ASN A 145 -17.24 -11.65 -5.49
C ASN A 145 -16.53 -12.07 -4.19
N ILE A 146 -17.07 -11.70 -3.03
CA ILE A 146 -16.59 -12.11 -1.71
C ILE A 146 -17.76 -12.55 -0.82
N SER A 147 -17.47 -13.41 0.16
CA SER A 147 -18.47 -13.86 1.15
C SER A 147 -18.76 -12.78 2.21
N TRP A 148 -19.90 -12.88 2.88
CA TRP A 148 -20.26 -12.03 4.03
C TRP A 148 -19.26 -12.14 5.20
N THR A 149 -18.66 -13.31 5.39
CA THR A 149 -17.60 -13.53 6.38
C THR A 149 -16.33 -12.76 6.02
N THR A 150 -15.95 -12.78 4.72
CA THR A 150 -14.82 -12.04 4.21
C THR A 150 -15.06 -10.53 4.30
N LEU A 151 -16.27 -10.07 3.96
CA LEU A 151 -16.68 -8.66 4.14
C LEU A 151 -16.42 -8.17 5.56
N THR A 152 -16.93 -8.94 6.56
CA THR A 152 -16.79 -8.56 7.97
C THR A 152 -15.32 -8.51 8.39
N ALA A 153 -14.52 -9.50 7.99
CA ALA A 153 -13.09 -9.53 8.29
C ALA A 153 -12.34 -8.35 7.66
N TYR A 154 -12.63 -8.01 6.40
CA TYR A 154 -11.99 -6.88 5.71
C TYR A 154 -12.31 -5.56 6.39
N ILE A 155 -13.60 -5.30 6.71
CA ILE A 155 -13.99 -4.07 7.40
C ILE A 155 -13.32 -3.96 8.77
N ILE A 156 -13.27 -5.05 9.55
CA ILE A 156 -12.56 -5.06 10.84
C ILE A 156 -11.07 -4.74 10.62
N GLY A 157 -10.41 -5.39 9.65
CA GLY A 157 -9.01 -5.13 9.33
C GLY A 157 -8.77 -3.66 8.96
N GLN A 158 -9.55 -3.13 8.02
CA GLN A 158 -9.46 -1.74 7.57
C GLN A 158 -9.69 -0.75 8.73
N PHE A 159 -10.69 -1.00 9.57
CA PHE A 159 -10.99 -0.15 10.73
C PHE A 159 -9.86 -0.15 11.75
N LEU A 160 -9.31 -1.33 12.07
CA LEU A 160 -8.15 -1.44 12.97
C LEU A 160 -6.93 -0.73 12.39
N GLY A 161 -6.61 -0.95 11.11
CA GLY A 161 -5.48 -0.29 10.45
C GLY A 161 -5.61 1.23 10.44
N SER A 162 -6.79 1.75 10.10
CA SER A 162 -7.07 3.19 10.06
C SER A 162 -7.05 3.83 11.46
N PHE A 163 -7.65 3.18 12.46
CA PHE A 163 -7.61 3.65 13.85
C PHE A 163 -6.17 3.71 14.38
N MET A 164 -5.39 2.66 14.16
CA MET A 164 -3.98 2.62 14.56
C MET A 164 -3.13 3.66 13.83
N ALA A 165 -3.43 3.93 12.56
CA ALA A 165 -2.78 5.00 11.81
C ALA A 165 -3.07 6.38 12.44
N ALA A 166 -4.31 6.65 12.80
CA ALA A 166 -4.68 7.88 13.49
C ALA A 166 -3.95 8.03 14.83
N ALA A 167 -3.91 6.97 15.63
CA ALA A 167 -3.16 6.95 16.90
C ALA A 167 -1.66 7.19 16.68
N THR A 168 -1.08 6.58 15.64
CA THR A 168 0.33 6.76 15.30
C THR A 168 0.62 8.20 14.87
N VAL A 169 -0.21 8.77 13.99
CA VAL A 169 -0.04 10.16 13.53
C VAL A 169 -0.22 11.15 14.68
N PHE A 170 -1.19 10.90 15.55
CA PHE A 170 -1.37 11.71 16.77
C PHE A 170 -0.12 11.67 17.66
N ALA A 171 0.46 10.49 17.88
CA ALA A 171 1.68 10.35 18.68
C ALA A 171 2.89 11.04 18.04
N VAL A 172 3.05 10.92 16.71
CA VAL A 172 4.15 11.57 15.97
C VAL A 172 4.06 13.08 16.02
N TYR A 173 2.85 13.65 15.96
CA TYR A 173 2.63 15.09 15.93
C TYR A 173 2.12 15.64 17.27
N TYR A 174 2.21 14.87 18.35
CA TYR A 174 1.65 15.21 19.65
C TYR A 174 2.04 16.63 20.12
N ASP A 175 3.32 16.90 20.21
CA ASP A 175 3.83 18.19 20.67
C ASP A 175 3.41 19.33 19.74
N ALA A 176 3.44 19.11 18.43
CA ALA A 176 3.04 20.12 17.45
C ALA A 176 1.52 20.41 17.50
N ILE A 177 0.69 19.39 17.74
CA ILE A 177 -0.75 19.56 17.92
C ILE A 177 -1.03 20.38 19.20
N TYR A 178 -0.38 20.04 20.31
CA TYR A 178 -0.58 20.75 21.58
C TYR A 178 -0.05 22.19 21.53
N ASP A 179 1.10 22.43 20.87
CA ASP A 179 1.60 23.78 20.63
C ASP A 179 0.63 24.60 19.76
N TYR A 180 0.16 24.03 18.64
CA TYR A 180 -0.76 24.68 17.72
C TYR A 180 -2.11 25.04 18.37
N THR A 181 -2.65 24.14 19.20
CA THR A 181 -3.96 24.26 19.85
C THR A 181 -3.91 24.91 21.24
N GLN A 182 -2.71 25.13 21.78
CA GLN A 182 -2.51 25.55 23.17
C GLN A 182 -3.24 24.60 24.15
N GLY A 183 -3.27 23.31 23.83
CA GLY A 183 -3.91 22.27 24.62
C GLY A 183 -5.42 22.16 24.46
N ASN A 184 -6.07 23.02 23.66
CA ASN A 184 -7.52 23.00 23.44
C ASN A 184 -7.86 22.32 22.10
N LEU A 185 -8.16 21.02 22.12
CA LEU A 185 -8.48 20.22 20.93
C LEU A 185 -9.91 20.52 20.47
N THR A 186 -10.06 21.20 19.31
CA THR A 186 -11.33 21.63 18.76
C THR A 186 -11.62 21.08 17.37
N VAL A 187 -12.89 20.97 17.03
CA VAL A 187 -13.38 20.53 15.71
C VAL A 187 -13.52 21.70 14.75
N SER A 188 -13.85 22.87 15.26
CA SER A 188 -14.06 24.10 14.49
C SER A 188 -13.30 25.26 15.10
N GLY A 189 -13.16 26.34 14.34
CA GLY A 189 -12.44 27.54 14.75
C GLY A 189 -11.00 27.61 14.19
N PRO A 190 -10.27 28.70 14.52
CA PRO A 190 -8.98 29.01 13.90
C PRO A 190 -7.86 28.02 14.26
N THR A 191 -7.99 27.30 15.37
CA THR A 191 -7.03 26.29 15.85
C THR A 191 -7.59 24.88 15.78
N ALA A 192 -8.64 24.65 14.98
CA ALA A 192 -9.20 23.33 14.79
C ALA A 192 -8.17 22.35 14.20
N THR A 193 -8.16 21.13 14.74
CA THR A 193 -7.22 20.07 14.33
C THR A 193 -7.88 18.73 14.06
N ALA A 194 -9.19 18.58 14.31
CA ALA A 194 -9.92 17.33 14.00
C ALA A 194 -9.86 16.97 12.52
N MET A 195 -9.77 17.97 11.62
CA MET A 195 -9.64 17.78 10.17
C MET A 195 -8.34 17.09 9.73
N ILE A 196 -7.34 16.98 10.61
CA ILE A 196 -6.15 16.20 10.35
C ILE A 196 -6.50 14.71 10.17
N PHE A 197 -7.51 14.24 10.90
CA PHE A 197 -7.85 12.83 11.02
C PHE A 197 -9.06 12.43 10.18
N SER A 198 -10.09 13.27 10.12
CA SER A 198 -11.34 12.98 9.41
C SER A 198 -11.76 14.17 8.56
N THR A 199 -12.63 13.94 7.59
CA THR A 199 -13.12 15.00 6.71
C THR A 199 -14.22 15.83 7.36
N TYR A 200 -14.28 17.09 6.97
CA TYR A 200 -15.33 18.04 7.30
C TYR A 200 -15.66 18.87 6.05
N PRO A 201 -16.94 19.16 5.75
CA PRO A 201 -17.30 19.94 4.58
C PRO A 201 -16.84 21.39 4.71
N ALA A 202 -16.57 22.03 3.58
CA ALA A 202 -16.29 23.45 3.56
C ALA A 202 -17.50 24.27 4.06
N PRO A 203 -17.31 25.37 4.80
CA PRO A 203 -18.39 26.11 5.46
C PRO A 203 -19.50 26.63 4.54
N ASN A 204 -19.20 26.82 3.26
CA ASN A 204 -20.12 27.32 2.24
C ASN A 204 -20.86 26.20 1.48
N VAL A 205 -20.63 24.92 1.83
CA VAL A 205 -21.21 23.77 1.12
C VAL A 205 -22.41 23.23 1.91
N SER A 206 -23.55 23.13 1.26
CA SER A 206 -24.74 22.51 1.86
C SER A 206 -24.55 21.02 2.07
N LEU A 207 -25.27 20.42 3.01
CA LEU A 207 -25.21 18.99 3.28
C LEU A 207 -25.55 18.15 2.02
N GLN A 208 -26.51 18.59 1.22
CA GLN A 208 -26.89 17.94 -0.04
C GLN A 208 -25.76 18.04 -1.07
N GLY A 209 -25.14 19.21 -1.23
CA GLY A 209 -23.99 19.39 -2.12
C GLY A 209 -22.79 18.58 -1.70
N ALA A 210 -22.53 18.51 -0.39
CA ALA A 210 -21.47 17.70 0.18
C ALA A 210 -21.71 16.19 -0.03
N PHE A 211 -22.96 15.72 0.20
CA PHE A 211 -23.36 14.34 -0.08
C PHE A 211 -23.16 14.00 -1.57
N PHE A 212 -23.61 14.86 -2.46
CA PHE A 212 -23.48 14.65 -3.91
C PHE A 212 -22.01 14.66 -4.35
N THR A 213 -21.16 15.46 -3.72
CA THR A 213 -19.72 15.47 -3.96
C THR A 213 -19.09 14.12 -3.59
N GLU A 214 -19.35 13.60 -2.38
CA GLU A 214 -18.83 12.30 -1.94
C GLU A 214 -19.36 11.15 -2.79
N PHE A 215 -20.66 11.18 -3.12
CA PHE A 215 -21.29 10.20 -4.02
C PHE A 215 -20.59 10.19 -5.38
N THR A 216 -20.45 11.34 -6.04
CA THR A 216 -19.88 11.46 -7.38
C THR A 216 -18.38 11.09 -7.38
N ALA A 217 -17.62 11.55 -6.39
CA ALA A 217 -16.21 11.21 -6.25
C ALA A 217 -16.02 9.70 -6.09
N THR A 218 -16.94 9.04 -5.39
CA THR A 218 -16.85 7.56 -5.21
C THR A 218 -17.35 6.81 -6.45
N VAL A 219 -18.31 7.35 -7.21
CA VAL A 219 -18.63 6.82 -8.55
C VAL A 219 -17.39 6.80 -9.42
N LEU A 220 -16.63 7.90 -9.46
CA LEU A 220 -15.38 7.96 -10.24
C LEU A 220 -14.31 6.99 -9.69
N LEU A 221 -14.24 6.83 -8.37
CA LEU A 221 -13.32 5.87 -7.74
C LEU A 221 -13.59 4.45 -8.24
N ILE A 222 -14.84 3.98 -8.15
CA ILE A 222 -15.14 2.60 -8.53
C ILE A 222 -15.06 2.39 -10.04
N LEU A 223 -15.47 3.36 -10.85
CA LEU A 223 -15.29 3.31 -12.30
C LEU A 223 -13.82 3.17 -12.67
N GLY A 224 -12.94 3.98 -12.07
CA GLY A 224 -11.51 3.91 -12.31
C GLY A 224 -10.91 2.58 -11.86
N VAL A 225 -11.32 2.06 -10.70
CA VAL A 225 -10.89 0.72 -10.23
C VAL A 225 -11.30 -0.36 -11.22
N LEU A 226 -12.55 -0.36 -11.69
CA LEU A 226 -13.02 -1.33 -12.67
C LEU A 226 -12.23 -1.23 -13.98
N VAL A 227 -12.05 -0.02 -14.55
CA VAL A 227 -11.27 0.21 -15.78
C VAL A 227 -9.83 -0.31 -15.64
N ILE A 228 -9.18 -0.08 -14.47
CA ILE A 228 -7.80 -0.53 -14.24
C ILE A 228 -7.70 -2.05 -14.19
N HIS A 229 -8.72 -2.77 -13.72
CA HIS A 229 -8.66 -4.20 -13.43
C HIS A 229 -9.43 -5.09 -14.40
N ASP A 230 -10.21 -4.55 -15.32
CA ASP A 230 -11.03 -5.33 -16.25
C ASP A 230 -10.19 -5.99 -17.36
N GLU A 231 -9.74 -7.22 -17.10
CA GLU A 231 -8.93 -8.03 -18.04
C GLU A 231 -9.67 -8.38 -19.34
N LYS A 232 -11.00 -8.25 -19.38
CA LYS A 232 -11.81 -8.50 -20.59
C LYS A 232 -11.94 -7.26 -21.47
N ASN A 233 -11.52 -6.10 -20.98
CA ASN A 233 -11.44 -4.86 -21.75
C ASN A 233 -9.96 -4.49 -21.99
N ASN A 234 -9.49 -3.40 -21.40
CA ASN A 234 -8.12 -2.90 -21.58
C ASN A 234 -7.46 -2.67 -20.21
N ALA A 235 -7.42 -3.72 -19.40
CA ALA A 235 -6.83 -3.63 -18.07
C ALA A 235 -5.37 -3.20 -18.10
N ALA A 236 -4.97 -2.49 -17.07
CA ALA A 236 -3.56 -2.20 -16.84
C ALA A 236 -2.79 -3.50 -16.52
N ILE A 237 -1.51 -3.53 -16.90
CA ILE A 237 -0.61 -4.63 -16.48
C ILE A 237 -0.61 -4.75 -14.95
N LYS A 238 -0.65 -5.97 -14.41
CA LYS A 238 -0.81 -6.24 -12.97
C LYS A 238 0.17 -5.48 -12.08
N GLY A 239 1.42 -5.32 -12.53
CA GLY A 239 2.42 -4.56 -11.80
C GLY A 239 2.18 -3.05 -11.74
N ALA A 240 1.40 -2.47 -12.65
CA ALA A 240 1.07 -1.04 -12.66
C ALA A 240 -0.25 -0.71 -11.95
N GLN A 241 -1.15 -1.69 -11.76
CA GLN A 241 -2.48 -1.48 -11.17
C GLN A 241 -2.43 -0.72 -9.82
N PRO A 242 -1.52 -1.05 -8.87
CA PRO A 242 -1.44 -0.32 -7.61
C PRO A 242 -1.09 1.17 -7.80
N MET A 243 -0.13 1.47 -8.68
CA MET A 243 0.27 2.84 -8.97
C MET A 243 -0.87 3.63 -9.62
N LEU A 244 -1.57 3.03 -10.58
CA LEU A 244 -2.71 3.68 -11.25
C LEU A 244 -3.87 3.90 -10.29
N THR A 245 -4.12 2.98 -9.35
CA THR A 245 -5.11 3.17 -8.28
C THR A 245 -4.73 4.36 -7.38
N GLY A 246 -3.46 4.52 -7.04
CA GLY A 246 -2.99 5.70 -6.31
C GLY A 246 -3.12 6.99 -7.11
N MET A 247 -2.84 6.97 -8.42
CA MET A 247 -3.04 8.12 -9.32
C MET A 247 -4.52 8.47 -9.48
N LEU A 248 -5.42 7.49 -9.47
CA LEU A 248 -6.86 7.70 -9.47
C LEU A 248 -7.30 8.47 -8.22
N VAL A 249 -6.84 8.03 -7.03
CA VAL A 249 -7.15 8.73 -5.76
C VAL A 249 -6.57 10.15 -5.76
N LEU A 250 -5.33 10.33 -6.25
CA LEU A 250 -4.72 11.64 -6.46
C LEU A 250 -5.59 12.51 -7.37
N GLY A 251 -6.03 11.99 -8.51
CA GLY A 251 -6.86 12.71 -9.48
C GLY A 251 -8.21 13.16 -8.90
N ILE A 252 -8.86 12.28 -8.11
CA ILE A 252 -10.11 12.60 -7.41
C ILE A 252 -9.86 13.74 -6.40
N GLY A 253 -8.80 13.65 -5.61
CA GLY A 253 -8.45 14.69 -4.64
C GLY A 253 -8.21 16.05 -5.31
N LEU A 254 -7.48 16.07 -6.43
CA LEU A 254 -7.19 17.29 -7.20
C LEU A 254 -8.44 17.90 -7.83
N GLY A 255 -9.37 17.07 -8.30
CA GLY A 255 -10.56 17.53 -9.02
C GLY A 255 -11.77 17.81 -8.15
N MET A 256 -11.93 17.11 -7.00
CA MET A 256 -13.19 17.10 -6.26
C MET A 256 -13.04 17.32 -4.75
N GLY A 257 -11.84 17.55 -4.25
CA GLY A 257 -11.60 17.62 -2.81
C GLY A 257 -11.98 18.94 -2.15
N LEU A 258 -12.25 20.02 -2.88
CA LEU A 258 -12.53 21.34 -2.32
C LEU A 258 -13.72 21.34 -1.33
N ASN A 259 -14.79 20.64 -1.69
CA ASN A 259 -16.06 20.70 -0.96
C ASN A 259 -16.05 19.92 0.36
N THR A 260 -15.37 18.75 0.39
CA THR A 260 -15.53 17.78 1.47
C THR A 260 -14.21 17.16 1.95
N GLY A 261 -13.12 17.38 1.24
CA GLY A 261 -11.88 16.65 1.49
C GLY A 261 -11.89 15.21 0.95
N TYR A 262 -12.82 14.89 0.02
CA TYR A 262 -12.91 13.59 -0.67
C TYR A 262 -12.69 12.37 0.24
N ALA A 263 -13.58 12.17 1.20
CA ALA A 263 -13.51 11.00 2.07
C ALA A 263 -13.53 9.70 1.26
N ILE A 264 -14.49 9.54 0.35
CA ILE A 264 -14.68 8.43 -0.61
C ILE A 264 -14.49 7.02 -0.03
N ASN A 265 -14.33 6.90 1.28
CA ASN A 265 -13.96 5.67 1.96
C ASN A 265 -14.41 5.71 3.43
N PRO A 266 -15.40 4.90 3.82
CA PRO A 266 -15.83 4.83 5.22
C PRO A 266 -14.71 4.43 6.19
N SER A 267 -13.80 3.56 5.76
CA SER A 267 -12.67 3.11 6.57
C SER A 267 -11.59 4.19 6.73
N ARG A 268 -11.55 5.18 5.83
CA ARG A 268 -10.67 6.34 5.93
C ARG A 268 -11.22 7.40 6.89
N ASP A 269 -12.55 7.51 7.06
CA ASP A 269 -13.14 8.62 7.82
C ASP A 269 -13.61 8.21 9.22
N LEU A 270 -14.40 7.14 9.34
CA LEU A 270 -15.06 6.78 10.61
C LEU A 270 -14.09 6.33 11.71
N PRO A 271 -13.11 5.43 11.49
CA PRO A 271 -12.23 4.99 12.56
C PRO A 271 -11.30 6.08 13.11
N PRO A 272 -10.69 6.97 12.28
CA PRO A 272 -9.96 8.14 12.78
C PRO A 272 -10.86 9.13 13.52
N ARG A 273 -12.12 9.25 13.13
CA ARG A 273 -13.11 10.08 13.84
C ARG A 273 -13.43 9.53 15.22
N ILE A 274 -13.58 8.21 15.34
CA ILE A 274 -13.71 7.53 16.63
C ILE A 274 -12.45 7.75 17.48
N PHE A 275 -11.27 7.63 16.88
CA PHE A 275 -10.03 7.92 17.58
C PHE A 275 -10.00 9.35 18.14
N THR A 276 -10.31 10.36 17.34
CA THR A 276 -10.32 11.76 17.81
C THR A 276 -11.32 11.99 18.93
N ALA A 277 -12.49 11.35 18.88
CA ALA A 277 -13.46 11.44 19.98
C ALA A 277 -12.88 10.96 21.32
N ILE A 278 -12.09 9.89 21.29
CA ILE A 278 -11.46 9.29 22.48
C ILE A 278 -10.20 10.09 22.90
N ALA A 279 -9.45 10.61 21.95
CA ALA A 279 -8.16 11.27 22.18
C ALA A 279 -8.27 12.72 22.73
N GLY A 280 -9.49 13.29 22.83
CA GLY A 280 -9.70 14.56 23.51
C GLY A 280 -10.55 15.60 22.75
N TRP A 281 -10.88 15.39 21.46
CA TRP A 281 -11.83 16.26 20.74
C TRP A 281 -13.28 16.05 21.17
N GLY A 282 -13.59 14.95 21.85
CA GLY A 282 -14.90 14.64 22.39
C GLY A 282 -15.96 14.32 21.32
N THR A 283 -17.23 14.32 21.73
CA THR A 283 -18.36 13.96 20.86
C THR A 283 -18.67 15.00 19.78
N ALA A 284 -18.07 16.20 19.87
CA ALA A 284 -18.22 17.25 18.85
C ALA A 284 -17.85 16.78 17.44
N VAL A 285 -16.95 15.80 17.31
CA VAL A 285 -16.57 15.21 16.01
C VAL A 285 -17.73 14.53 15.28
N PHE A 286 -18.79 14.13 15.99
CA PHE A 286 -20.00 13.52 15.42
C PHE A 286 -21.16 14.50 15.24
N THR A 287 -21.15 15.62 15.95
CA THR A 287 -22.25 16.62 15.90
C THR A 287 -21.93 17.82 15.04
N ALA A 288 -20.66 18.06 14.71
CA ALA A 288 -20.24 19.16 13.85
C ALA A 288 -20.87 19.08 12.45
N ASP A 289 -21.04 20.24 11.80
CA ASP A 289 -21.46 20.40 10.42
C ASP A 289 -22.75 19.59 10.11
N HIS A 290 -23.80 19.80 10.90
CA HIS A 290 -25.08 19.08 10.77
C HIS A 290 -24.95 17.58 10.90
N SER A 291 -24.06 17.09 11.80
CA SER A 291 -23.77 15.66 11.99
C SER A 291 -23.16 15.01 10.75
N TRP A 292 -22.22 15.67 10.11
CA TRP A 292 -21.56 15.26 8.86
C TRP A 292 -21.07 13.82 8.81
N TRP A 293 -20.68 13.22 9.95
CA TRP A 293 -20.00 11.92 10.05
C TRP A 293 -20.66 10.76 9.27
N TRP A 294 -21.98 10.79 9.07
CA TRP A 294 -22.69 9.72 8.38
C TRP A 294 -22.54 9.80 6.85
N VAL A 295 -22.27 10.97 6.29
CA VAL A 295 -22.13 11.17 4.84
C VAL A 295 -20.92 10.42 4.29
N PRO A 296 -19.70 10.51 4.86
CA PRO A 296 -18.55 9.71 4.46
C PRO A 296 -18.73 8.18 4.60
N VAL A 297 -19.78 7.74 5.29
CA VAL A 297 -20.14 6.33 5.38
C VAL A 297 -21.11 5.94 4.28
N THR A 298 -22.19 6.69 4.10
CA THR A 298 -23.31 6.28 3.23
C THR A 298 -23.11 6.69 1.77
N ALA A 299 -22.68 7.92 1.51
CA ALA A 299 -22.51 8.40 0.14
C ALA A 299 -21.50 7.58 -0.67
N PRO A 300 -20.33 7.16 -0.11
CA PRO A 300 -19.41 6.28 -0.82
C PRO A 300 -19.98 4.90 -1.15
N ILE A 301 -20.75 4.30 -0.25
CA ILE A 301 -21.39 3.00 -0.51
C ILE A 301 -22.35 3.11 -1.69
N LEU A 302 -23.22 4.11 -1.67
CA LEU A 302 -24.17 4.35 -2.76
C LEU A 302 -23.46 4.71 -4.08
N GLY A 303 -22.40 5.51 -3.99
CA GLY A 303 -21.58 5.88 -5.15
C GLY A 303 -20.90 4.66 -5.79
N CYS A 304 -20.33 3.75 -5.00
CA CYS A 304 -19.75 2.51 -5.49
C CYS A 304 -20.79 1.62 -6.20
N LEU A 305 -21.94 1.40 -5.57
CA LEU A 305 -23.00 0.57 -6.15
C LEU A 305 -23.52 1.16 -7.48
N PHE A 306 -23.74 2.48 -7.50
CA PHE A 306 -24.19 3.17 -8.72
C PHE A 306 -23.11 3.16 -9.81
N GLY A 307 -21.83 3.37 -9.47
CA GLY A 307 -20.75 3.35 -10.44
C GLY A 307 -20.54 1.97 -11.07
N VAL A 308 -20.68 0.88 -10.29
CA VAL A 308 -20.69 -0.49 -10.84
C VAL A 308 -21.85 -0.69 -11.80
N PHE A 309 -23.06 -0.23 -11.44
CA PHE A 309 -24.21 -0.32 -12.34
C PHE A 309 -23.94 0.38 -13.67
N ILE A 310 -23.39 1.59 -13.65
CA ILE A 310 -23.02 2.33 -14.86
C ILE A 310 -21.96 1.58 -15.68
N TYR A 311 -20.90 1.05 -15.04
CA TYR A 311 -19.87 0.30 -15.73
C TYR A 311 -20.41 -0.95 -16.42
N LYS A 312 -21.24 -1.72 -15.71
CA LYS A 312 -21.88 -2.90 -16.27
C LYS A 312 -22.77 -2.56 -17.45
N LEU A 313 -23.60 -1.52 -17.31
CA LEU A 313 -24.50 -1.08 -18.36
C LEU A 313 -23.75 -0.57 -19.60
N CYS A 314 -22.68 0.21 -19.43
CA CYS A 314 -22.01 0.85 -20.55
C CYS A 314 -20.88 0.01 -21.18
N ILE A 315 -20.29 -0.92 -20.44
CA ILE A 315 -19.09 -1.65 -20.87
C ILE A 315 -19.26 -3.16 -20.72
N ASP A 316 -19.49 -3.67 -19.49
CA ASP A 316 -19.36 -5.08 -19.16
C ASP A 316 -20.37 -5.94 -19.93
N PHE A 317 -21.64 -5.54 -20.01
CA PHE A 317 -22.69 -6.28 -20.72
C PHE A 317 -22.47 -6.35 -22.24
N HIS A 318 -21.69 -5.43 -22.80
CA HIS A 318 -21.39 -5.40 -24.23
C HIS A 318 -20.11 -6.16 -24.59
N ASN A 319 -19.16 -6.24 -23.64
CA ASN A 319 -17.90 -6.94 -23.83
C ASN A 319 -17.96 -8.42 -23.41
N HIS A 320 -19.05 -8.85 -22.80
CA HIS A 320 -19.29 -10.22 -22.39
C HIS A 320 -20.63 -10.65 -22.97
N PRO A 321 -20.69 -11.01 -24.27
CA PRO A 321 -21.87 -11.67 -24.79
C PRO A 321 -22.13 -12.87 -23.85
N GLY A 322 -23.30 -12.88 -23.25
CA GLY A 322 -23.74 -13.97 -22.40
C GLY A 322 -23.50 -15.28 -23.14
N HIS A 323 -23.31 -16.37 -22.42
CA HIS A 323 -23.26 -17.69 -23.03
C HIS A 323 -24.41 -17.78 -24.06
N GLU A 324 -24.05 -17.65 -25.33
CA GLU A 324 -24.94 -18.11 -26.40
C GLU A 324 -25.28 -19.54 -25.99
N THR A 325 -26.54 -19.78 -25.68
CA THR A 325 -26.98 -21.12 -25.34
C THR A 325 -26.62 -21.99 -26.52
N GLU A 326 -26.25 -23.27 -26.30
CA GLU A 326 -25.95 -24.21 -27.40
C GLU A 326 -27.03 -24.17 -28.50
N HIS A 327 -28.27 -23.88 -28.10
CA HIS A 327 -29.40 -23.67 -29.03
C HIS A 327 -29.24 -22.44 -29.95
N GLU A 328 -28.66 -21.33 -29.48
CA GLU A 328 -28.45 -20.14 -30.31
C GLU A 328 -27.29 -20.36 -31.31
N LYS A 329 -26.26 -21.11 -30.88
CA LYS A 329 -25.19 -21.56 -31.80
C LYS A 329 -25.68 -22.52 -32.84
N GLU A 330 -26.48 -23.50 -32.48
CA GLU A 330 -27.11 -24.43 -33.45
C GLU A 330 -28.05 -23.71 -34.43
N GLN A 331 -28.77 -22.68 -34.00
CA GLN A 331 -29.61 -21.87 -34.90
C GLN A 331 -28.77 -21.00 -35.84
N ALA A 332 -27.70 -20.36 -35.38
CA ALA A 332 -26.81 -19.57 -36.22
C ALA A 332 -26.07 -20.43 -37.25
N ASP A 333 -25.61 -21.62 -36.85
CA ASP A 333 -24.97 -22.59 -37.75
C ASP A 333 -25.97 -23.16 -38.80
N MET A 334 -27.24 -23.39 -38.41
CA MET A 334 -28.29 -23.80 -39.37
C MET A 334 -28.68 -22.68 -40.35
N GLU A 335 -28.69 -21.43 -39.95
CA GLU A 335 -28.92 -20.29 -40.86
C GLU A 335 -27.75 -20.10 -41.82
N THR A 336 -26.52 -20.21 -41.35
CA THR A 336 -25.32 -20.09 -42.18
C THR A 336 -25.19 -21.25 -43.19
N SER A 337 -25.69 -22.43 -42.86
CA SER A 337 -25.69 -23.60 -43.79
C SER A 337 -26.79 -23.56 -44.85
N ARG A 338 -27.72 -22.60 -44.81
CA ARG A 338 -28.83 -22.41 -45.79
C ARG A 338 -28.55 -21.32 -46.81
N LEU A 339 -27.43 -20.61 -46.69
CA LEU A 339 -26.90 -19.63 -47.64
C LEU A 339 -25.81 -20.25 -48.53
#